data_4f66dcf7cf81caf83dfbd75edfc3dd45
#
_entry.id   4f66dcf7cf81caf83dfbd75edfc3dd45
#
_cell.length_a   1.000
_cell.length_b   1.000
_cell.length_c   1.000
_cell.angle_alpha   90.00
_cell.angle_beta   90.00
_cell.angle_gamma   90.00
#
_symmetry.space_group_name_H-M   'P 1'
#
loop_
_entity.id
_entity.type
_entity.pdbx_description
1 polymer ?
#
loop_
_entity_poly.entity_id
_entity_poly.type
_entity_poly.pdbx_seq_one_letter_code
_entity_poly.pdbx_strand_id
1 'polypeptide(L)'
;YTTYRSINLHTILIAEYFIEIMAIIVIVKQAVSRYTYILTDTKLVIEEASIFRKRHFEVDYDMIDGVFKFERELLTNIKYRYKYRKCSTSDPRPIWSLVYAIVKGDKVQNGRLLLKADDKFFEILEEHVPGRIRVPQADIVFYAAVRADAVKHGEDVQEYYKKLTTPEKDGPDILV
;
A
#
# COMPACT_ATOMS: atom_id res chain seq x y z
N TYR A 1 47.27 -4.20 31.67
CA TYR A 1 45.84 -4.20 32.03
C TYR A 1 45.16 -2.88 31.70
N THR A 2 45.79 -1.74 31.97
CA THR A 2 45.27 -0.38 31.72
C THR A 2 45.21 -0.07 30.22
N THR A 3 46.10 -0.54 29.40
CA THR A 3 46.13 -0.30 27.96
C THR A 3 44.95 -0.99 27.24
N TYR A 4 44.60 -2.19 27.66
CA TYR A 4 43.47 -2.93 27.07
C TYR A 4 42.10 -2.27 27.38
N ARG A 5 41.95 -1.69 28.57
CA ARG A 5 40.76 -1.00 29.00
C ARG A 5 40.57 0.34 28.26
N SER A 6 41.64 1.06 27.97
CA SER A 6 41.57 2.31 27.21
C SER A 6 41.21 2.10 25.73
N ILE A 7 41.75 1.03 25.13
CA ILE A 7 41.43 0.67 23.73
C ILE A 7 39.95 0.29 23.62
N ASN A 8 39.41 -0.50 24.54
CA ASN A 8 38.00 -0.84 24.56
C ASN A 8 37.07 0.39 24.72
N LEU A 9 37.47 1.34 25.59
CA LEU A 9 36.68 2.54 25.80
C LEU A 9 36.61 3.41 24.51
N HIS A 10 37.74 3.62 23.84
CA HIS A 10 37.76 4.35 22.57
C HIS A 10 36.95 3.65 21.47
N THR A 11 37.02 2.34 21.39
CA THR A 11 36.26 1.56 20.40
C THR A 11 34.76 1.67 20.65
N ILE A 12 34.33 1.64 21.91
CA ILE A 12 32.93 1.81 22.30
C ILE A 12 32.44 3.21 21.94
N LEU A 13 33.22 4.26 22.25
CA LEU A 13 32.86 5.64 21.91
C LEU A 13 32.73 5.85 20.40
N ILE A 14 33.64 5.29 19.59
CA ILE A 14 33.58 5.40 18.12
C ILE A 14 32.31 4.70 17.59
N ALA A 15 31.97 3.52 18.10
CA ALA A 15 30.76 2.80 17.72
C ALA A 15 29.49 3.57 18.10
N GLU A 16 29.46 4.20 19.27
CA GLU A 16 28.37 5.04 19.75
C GLU A 16 28.13 6.24 18.84
N TYR A 17 29.16 7.02 18.53
CA TYR A 17 29.07 8.13 17.57
C TYR A 17 28.62 7.69 16.19
N PHE A 18 29.05 6.53 15.71
CA PHE A 18 28.61 6.01 14.42
C PHE A 18 27.12 5.70 14.42
N ILE A 19 26.59 5.09 15.49
CA ILE A 19 25.17 4.80 15.67
C ILE A 19 24.35 6.10 15.73
N GLU A 20 24.83 7.09 16.47
CA GLU A 20 24.16 8.40 16.56
C GLU A 20 24.09 9.10 15.19
N ILE A 21 25.19 9.15 14.46
CA ILE A 21 25.23 9.74 13.11
C ILE A 21 24.26 9.00 12.17
N MET A 22 24.23 7.68 12.20
CA MET A 22 23.32 6.87 11.41
C MET A 22 21.86 7.14 11.79
N ALA A 23 21.54 7.28 13.07
CA ALA A 23 20.22 7.62 13.56
C ALA A 23 19.77 9.02 13.06
N ILE A 24 20.67 10.01 13.14
CA ILE A 24 20.42 11.37 12.64
C ILE A 24 20.14 11.34 11.13
N ILE A 25 20.93 10.64 10.35
CA ILE A 25 20.74 10.50 8.89
C ILE A 25 19.37 9.91 8.59
N VAL A 26 18.94 8.88 9.32
CA VAL A 26 17.63 8.25 9.13
C VAL A 26 16.49 9.23 9.47
N ILE A 27 16.61 9.96 10.59
CA ILE A 27 15.61 10.95 11.03
C ILE A 27 15.51 12.08 10.00
N VAL A 28 16.63 12.66 9.58
CA VAL A 28 16.66 13.74 8.59
C VAL A 28 16.06 13.27 7.26
N LYS A 29 16.42 12.09 6.79
CA LYS A 29 15.84 11.52 5.57
C LYS A 29 14.33 11.37 5.65
N GLN A 30 13.80 10.93 6.80
CA GLN A 30 12.36 10.79 7.00
C GLN A 30 11.65 12.15 7.12
N ALA A 31 12.26 13.11 7.80
CA ALA A 31 11.68 14.44 8.03
C ALA A 31 11.60 15.28 6.75
N VAL A 32 12.57 15.12 5.84
CA VAL A 32 12.68 15.94 4.61
C VAL A 32 12.00 15.31 3.40
N SER A 33 11.62 14.04 3.45
CA SER A 33 10.90 13.40 2.34
C SER A 33 9.50 13.98 2.21
N ARG A 34 9.19 14.56 1.04
CA ARG A 34 7.86 15.07 0.69
C ARG A 34 7.22 14.14 -0.33
N TYR A 35 5.92 13.89 -0.16
CA TYR A 35 5.12 13.11 -1.08
C TYR A 35 4.01 13.98 -1.65
N THR A 36 3.92 14.03 -2.96
CA THR A 36 2.84 14.69 -3.70
C THR A 36 2.00 13.61 -4.37
N TYR A 37 0.69 13.63 -4.15
CA TYR A 37 -0.27 12.75 -4.80
C TYR A 37 -1.00 13.56 -5.86
N ILE A 38 -0.96 13.09 -7.10
CA ILE A 38 -1.58 13.74 -8.24
C ILE A 38 -2.58 12.75 -8.84
N LEU A 39 -3.83 13.14 -8.87
CA LEU A 39 -4.87 12.39 -9.56
C LEU A 39 -4.99 12.97 -10.98
N THR A 40 -4.75 12.12 -11.98
CA THR A 40 -4.96 12.43 -13.40
C THR A 40 -6.24 11.76 -13.88
N ASP A 41 -6.62 11.94 -15.11
CA ASP A 41 -7.83 11.32 -15.67
C ASP A 41 -7.82 9.78 -15.67
N THR A 42 -6.63 9.15 -15.70
CA THR A 42 -6.49 7.70 -15.85
C THR A 42 -5.71 7.01 -14.75
N LYS A 43 -4.92 7.75 -13.97
CA LYS A 43 -3.98 7.17 -13.00
C LYS A 43 -3.71 8.06 -11.80
N LEU A 44 -3.33 7.42 -10.71
CA LEU A 44 -2.73 8.03 -9.54
C LEU A 44 -1.21 8.11 -9.73
N VAL A 45 -0.65 9.31 -9.62
CA VAL A 45 0.78 9.57 -9.67
C VAL A 45 1.27 9.97 -8.29
N ILE A 46 2.34 9.35 -7.84
CA ILE A 46 2.97 9.65 -6.56
C ILE A 46 4.40 10.07 -6.80
N GLU A 47 4.70 11.31 -6.44
CA GLU A 47 6.05 11.86 -6.50
C GLU A 47 6.67 11.92 -5.12
N GLU A 48 7.84 11.32 -4.97
CA GLU A 48 8.68 11.42 -3.78
C GLU A 48 9.83 12.38 -4.07
N ALA A 49 9.86 13.50 -3.38
CA ALA A 49 10.99 14.41 -3.36
C ALA A 49 11.75 14.26 -2.03
N SER A 50 12.97 13.73 -2.09
CA SER A 50 13.90 13.61 -0.97
C SER A 50 15.19 14.35 -1.30
N ILE A 51 16.04 14.65 -0.30
CA ILE A 51 17.30 15.36 -0.47
C ILE A 51 18.18 14.70 -1.53
N PHE A 52 18.19 13.35 -1.58
CA PHE A 52 19.13 12.61 -2.42
C PHE A 52 18.49 11.97 -3.66
N ARG A 53 17.13 11.97 -3.76
CA ARG A 53 16.45 11.24 -4.82
C ARG A 53 15.04 11.74 -5.06
N LYS A 54 14.71 11.91 -6.32
CA LYS A 54 13.32 12.03 -6.79
C LYS A 54 12.87 10.67 -7.30
N ARG A 55 11.68 10.22 -6.90
CA ARG A 55 11.05 9.00 -7.39
C ARG A 55 9.67 9.33 -7.90
N HIS A 56 9.31 8.67 -8.96
CA HIS A 56 8.01 8.74 -9.59
C HIS A 56 7.39 7.34 -9.57
N PHE A 57 6.12 7.25 -9.23
CA PHE A 57 5.39 6.00 -9.20
C PHE A 57 3.96 6.25 -9.67
N GLU A 58 3.49 5.41 -10.58
CA GLU A 58 2.18 5.51 -11.20
C GLU A 58 1.37 4.24 -10.95
N VAL A 59 0.06 4.40 -10.75
CA VAL A 59 -0.90 3.30 -10.64
C VAL A 59 -2.13 3.68 -11.45
N ASP A 60 -2.48 2.88 -12.44
CA ASP A 60 -3.70 3.04 -13.20
C ASP A 60 -4.92 2.73 -12.31
N TYR A 61 -6.00 3.48 -12.46
CA TYR A 61 -7.20 3.30 -11.62
C TYR A 61 -7.80 1.91 -11.74
N ASP A 62 -7.75 1.30 -12.93
CA ASP A 62 -8.22 -0.07 -13.17
C ASP A 62 -7.44 -1.11 -12.35
N MET A 63 -6.20 -0.80 -11.99
CA MET A 63 -5.34 -1.68 -11.20
C MET A 63 -5.52 -1.48 -9.70
N ILE A 64 -6.27 -0.48 -9.24
CA ILE A 64 -6.54 -0.26 -7.81
C ILE A 64 -7.62 -1.23 -7.35
N ASP A 65 -7.28 -2.09 -6.39
CA ASP A 65 -8.22 -2.99 -5.74
C ASP A 65 -9.02 -2.30 -4.64
N GLY A 66 -8.43 -1.31 -3.97
CA GLY A 66 -9.13 -0.45 -3.03
C GLY A 66 -8.24 0.21 -1.98
N VAL A 67 -8.88 0.97 -1.09
CA VAL A 67 -8.23 1.71 0.00
C VAL A 67 -8.93 1.41 1.32
N PHE A 68 -8.13 1.07 2.34
CA PHE A 68 -8.62 0.85 3.70
C PHE A 68 -7.73 1.54 4.73
N LYS A 69 -8.28 1.80 5.92
CA LYS A 69 -7.52 2.37 7.02
C LYS A 69 -6.45 1.38 7.48
N PHE A 70 -5.20 1.83 7.56
CA PHE A 70 -4.12 1.00 8.02
C PHE A 70 -4.22 0.79 9.53
N GLU A 71 -4.44 -0.46 9.94
CA GLU A 71 -4.43 -0.88 11.33
C GLU A 71 -3.32 -1.91 11.53
N ARG A 72 -2.43 -1.62 12.48
CA ARG A 72 -1.22 -2.43 12.67
C ARG A 72 -1.53 -3.85 13.13
N GLU A 73 -2.60 -4.02 13.90
CA GLU A 73 -2.99 -5.31 14.48
C GLU A 73 -3.53 -6.29 13.44
N LEU A 74 -4.28 -5.80 12.45
CA LEU A 74 -4.81 -6.63 11.36
C LEU A 74 -3.70 -7.22 10.47
N LEU A 75 -2.52 -6.59 10.43
CA LEU A 75 -1.38 -7.09 9.66
C LEU A 75 -0.72 -8.33 10.28
N THR A 76 -0.89 -8.57 11.57
CA THR A 76 -0.30 -9.75 12.24
C THR A 76 -1.09 -11.03 11.98
N ASN A 77 -2.41 -10.90 11.77
CA ASN A 77 -3.32 -12.04 11.57
C ASN A 77 -3.45 -12.45 10.10
N ILE A 78 -3.27 -11.53 9.17
CA ILE A 78 -3.29 -11.82 7.74
C ILE A 78 -1.84 -11.76 7.25
N LYS A 79 -1.29 -12.91 6.88
CA LYS A 79 0.03 -13.01 6.24
C LYS A 79 -0.01 -12.35 4.86
N TYR A 80 -0.16 -11.01 4.84
CA TYR A 80 0.02 -10.25 3.62
C TYR A 80 1.47 -10.37 3.19
N ARG A 81 1.74 -11.21 2.23
CA ARG A 81 3.06 -11.37 1.58
C ARG A 81 3.46 -10.16 0.74
N TYR A 82 2.69 -9.07 0.78
CA TYR A 82 2.92 -7.93 -0.10
C TYR A 82 3.90 -6.96 0.53
N LYS A 83 4.98 -6.72 -0.20
CA LYS A 83 5.87 -5.61 0.12
C LYS A 83 5.07 -4.32 0.05
N TYR A 84 5.02 -3.59 1.14
CA TYR A 84 4.44 -2.26 1.13
C TYR A 84 5.51 -1.21 0.84
N ARG A 85 5.12 -0.17 0.12
CA ARG A 85 5.91 1.05 -0.05
C ARG A 85 5.31 2.14 0.83
N LYS A 86 6.10 2.69 1.74
CA LYS A 86 5.70 3.86 2.51
C LYS A 86 5.82 5.09 1.61
N CYS A 87 4.69 5.72 1.32
CA CYS A 87 4.58 6.95 0.53
C CYS A 87 3.99 8.08 1.38
N SER A 88 4.47 8.23 2.62
CA SER A 88 3.92 9.20 3.57
C SER A 88 5.01 9.80 4.45
N THR A 89 4.86 11.06 4.76
CA THR A 89 5.68 11.81 5.73
C THR A 89 5.34 11.44 7.18
N SER A 90 6.13 11.94 8.13
CA SER A 90 5.91 11.72 9.58
C SER A 90 4.91 12.71 10.18
N ASP A 91 3.83 13.06 9.46
CA ASP A 91 2.75 13.90 9.96
C ASP A 91 1.70 13.10 10.78
N PRO A 92 0.84 13.75 11.58
CA PRO A 92 -0.13 13.08 12.46
C PRO A 92 -1.35 12.51 11.75
N ARG A 93 -1.52 12.71 10.42
CA ARG A 93 -2.68 12.20 9.69
C ARG A 93 -2.75 10.68 9.71
N PRO A 94 -3.96 10.09 9.64
CA PRO A 94 -4.12 8.64 9.59
C PRO A 94 -3.44 8.05 8.35
N ILE A 95 -2.90 6.84 8.53
CA ILE A 95 -2.29 6.10 7.42
C ILE A 95 -3.38 5.29 6.73
N TRP A 96 -3.42 5.38 5.41
CA TRP A 96 -4.29 4.59 4.55
C TRP A 96 -3.46 3.62 3.71
N SER A 97 -4.00 2.46 3.49
CA SER A 97 -3.38 1.40 2.68
C SER A 97 -4.13 1.31 1.35
N LEU A 98 -3.49 1.69 0.27
CA LEU A 98 -3.97 1.49 -1.08
C LEU A 98 -3.39 0.19 -1.63
N VAL A 99 -4.26 -0.73 -2.02
CA VAL A 99 -3.90 -2.02 -2.64
C VAL A 99 -4.08 -1.90 -4.14
N TYR A 100 -3.10 -2.36 -4.90
CA TYR A 100 -3.12 -2.34 -6.36
C TYR A 100 -2.55 -3.64 -6.92
N ALA A 101 -3.01 -4.01 -8.10
CA ALA A 101 -2.55 -5.17 -8.83
C ALA A 101 -1.51 -4.80 -9.89
N ILE A 102 -0.59 -5.72 -10.17
CA ILE A 102 0.32 -5.69 -11.31
C ILE A 102 0.10 -6.98 -12.08
N VAL A 103 -0.49 -6.88 -13.26
CA VAL A 103 -0.75 -8.03 -14.11
C VAL A 103 0.47 -8.32 -14.99
N LYS A 104 0.97 -9.56 -14.95
CA LYS A 104 2.08 -10.02 -15.77
C LYS A 104 1.70 -11.35 -16.42
N GLY A 105 1.17 -11.27 -17.64
CA GLY A 105 0.59 -12.43 -18.31
C GLY A 105 -0.62 -12.98 -17.53
N ASP A 106 -0.57 -14.24 -17.16
CA ASP A 106 -1.58 -14.94 -16.37
C ASP A 106 -1.44 -14.77 -14.83
N LYS A 107 -0.46 -14.00 -14.38
CA LYS A 107 -0.15 -13.82 -12.97
C LYS A 107 -0.47 -12.42 -12.50
N VAL A 108 -1.18 -12.35 -11.37
CA VAL A 108 -1.44 -11.10 -10.66
C VAL A 108 -0.53 -11.03 -9.45
N GLN A 109 0.21 -9.94 -9.33
CA GLN A 109 1.02 -9.62 -8.17
C GLN A 109 0.44 -8.36 -7.52
N ASN A 110 -0.01 -8.46 -6.28
CA ASN A 110 -0.54 -7.31 -5.57
C ASN A 110 0.58 -6.52 -4.87
N GLY A 111 0.48 -5.22 -4.93
CA GLY A 111 1.31 -4.28 -4.20
C GLY A 111 0.48 -3.46 -3.22
N ARG A 112 1.16 -2.76 -2.32
CA ARG A 112 0.50 -1.92 -1.34
C ARG A 112 1.29 -0.64 -1.10
N LEU A 113 0.57 0.49 -1.08
CA LEU A 113 1.10 1.81 -0.79
C LEU A 113 0.51 2.30 0.53
N LEU A 114 1.33 2.85 1.40
CA LEU A 114 0.88 3.53 2.61
C LEU A 114 0.87 5.03 2.35
N LEU A 115 -0.33 5.62 2.36
CA LEU A 115 -0.59 7.02 2.04
C LEU A 115 -1.05 7.77 3.28
N LYS A 116 -0.83 9.08 3.29
CA LYS A 116 -1.45 10.03 4.20
C LYS A 116 -2.01 11.17 3.37
N ALA A 117 -3.26 11.07 3.01
CA ALA A 117 -3.98 12.08 2.24
C ALA A 117 -5.14 12.65 3.06
N ASP A 118 -5.69 13.75 2.60
CA ASP A 118 -6.87 14.39 3.16
C ASP A 118 -8.17 13.80 2.60
N ASP A 119 -9.29 14.21 3.16
CA ASP A 119 -10.59 13.71 2.75
C ASP A 119 -10.92 14.04 1.30
N LYS A 120 -10.55 15.23 0.86
CA LYS A 120 -10.77 15.68 -0.52
C LYS A 120 -10.08 14.80 -1.55
N PHE A 121 -8.86 14.33 -1.24
CA PHE A 121 -8.15 13.38 -2.10
C PHE A 121 -8.96 12.08 -2.27
N PHE A 122 -9.50 11.54 -1.18
CA PHE A 122 -10.28 10.30 -1.24
C PHE A 122 -11.64 10.47 -1.90
N GLU A 123 -12.27 11.64 -1.78
CA GLU A 123 -13.51 11.98 -2.50
C GLU A 123 -13.29 11.96 -4.01
N ILE A 124 -12.23 12.63 -4.49
CA ILE A 124 -11.89 12.61 -5.92
C ILE A 124 -11.48 11.20 -6.37
N LEU A 125 -10.73 10.46 -5.55
CA LEU A 125 -10.33 9.10 -5.88
C LEU A 125 -11.55 8.15 -5.97
N GLU A 126 -12.59 8.37 -5.15
CA GLU A 126 -13.84 7.61 -5.20
C GLU A 126 -14.58 7.79 -6.53
N GLU A 127 -14.49 8.98 -7.16
CA GLU A 127 -15.08 9.21 -8.49
C GLU A 127 -14.44 8.32 -9.57
N HIS A 128 -13.14 8.02 -9.43
CA HIS A 128 -12.39 7.17 -10.36
C HIS A 128 -12.46 5.68 -10.03
N VAL A 129 -12.61 5.35 -8.74
CA VAL A 129 -12.60 3.97 -8.23
C VAL A 129 -13.81 3.75 -7.31
N PRO A 130 -15.04 3.77 -7.82
CA PRO A 130 -16.25 3.78 -7.01
C PRO A 130 -16.44 2.51 -6.20
N GLY A 131 -16.91 2.67 -4.95
CA GLY A 131 -17.25 1.56 -4.05
C GLY A 131 -16.04 0.80 -3.47
N ARG A 132 -14.81 1.33 -3.65
CA ARG A 132 -13.58 0.66 -3.18
C ARG A 132 -12.69 1.56 -2.32
N ILE A 133 -13.16 2.75 -1.99
CA ILE A 133 -12.39 3.70 -1.17
C ILE A 133 -12.96 3.75 0.24
N ARG A 134 -12.08 3.61 1.24
CA ARG A 134 -12.43 3.57 2.67
C ARG A 134 -13.38 2.42 3.06
N VAL A 135 -13.21 1.29 2.40
CA VAL A 135 -13.97 0.06 2.67
C VAL A 135 -13.22 -0.85 3.65
N PRO A 136 -13.90 -1.85 4.23
CA PRO A 136 -13.26 -2.87 5.06
C PRO A 136 -12.16 -3.62 4.29
N GLN A 137 -11.10 -3.99 5.01
CA GLN A 137 -9.99 -4.73 4.41
C GLN A 137 -10.44 -6.07 3.79
N ALA A 138 -11.43 -6.72 4.38
CA ALA A 138 -11.95 -8.00 3.87
C ALA A 138 -12.50 -7.89 2.45
N ASP A 139 -13.18 -6.78 2.14
CA ASP A 139 -13.77 -6.55 0.81
C ASP A 139 -12.68 -6.38 -0.25
N ILE A 140 -11.57 -5.69 0.12
CA ILE A 140 -10.44 -5.51 -0.79
C ILE A 140 -9.71 -6.83 -1.03
N VAL A 141 -9.57 -7.66 0.01
CA VAL A 141 -8.98 -9.01 -0.13
C VAL A 141 -9.83 -9.87 -1.05
N PHE A 142 -11.15 -9.80 -0.88
CA PHE A 142 -12.08 -10.52 -1.74
C PHE A 142 -11.96 -10.02 -3.20
N TYR A 143 -11.98 -8.71 -3.42
CA TYR A 143 -11.86 -8.14 -4.77
C TYR A 143 -10.51 -8.50 -5.43
N ALA A 144 -9.41 -8.46 -4.69
CA ALA A 144 -8.09 -8.87 -5.19
C ALA A 144 -8.04 -10.37 -5.56
N ALA A 145 -8.73 -11.23 -4.80
CA ALA A 145 -8.86 -12.64 -5.11
C ALA A 145 -9.68 -12.87 -6.39
N VAL A 146 -10.82 -12.17 -6.52
CA VAL A 146 -11.67 -12.21 -7.72
C VAL A 146 -10.89 -11.75 -8.95
N ARG A 147 -10.12 -10.66 -8.85
CA ARG A 147 -9.25 -10.19 -9.93
C ARG A 147 -8.23 -11.26 -10.34
N ALA A 148 -7.57 -11.87 -9.36
CA ALA A 148 -6.55 -12.89 -9.65
C ALA A 148 -7.15 -14.11 -10.37
N ASP A 149 -8.37 -14.47 -10.02
CA ASP A 149 -9.09 -15.61 -10.63
C ASP A 149 -9.61 -15.24 -12.02
N ALA A 150 -10.20 -14.07 -12.21
CA ALA A 150 -10.63 -13.56 -13.51
C ALA A 150 -9.47 -13.50 -14.51
N VAL A 151 -8.31 -12.95 -14.12
CA VAL A 151 -7.12 -12.89 -14.97
C VAL A 151 -6.64 -14.29 -15.35
N LYS A 152 -6.69 -15.26 -14.43
CA LYS A 152 -6.30 -16.64 -14.70
C LYS A 152 -7.22 -17.32 -15.72
N HIS A 153 -8.50 -16.96 -15.75
CA HIS A 153 -9.48 -17.48 -16.69
C HIS A 153 -9.58 -16.64 -17.99
N GLY A 154 -8.87 -15.51 -18.06
CA GLY A 154 -8.94 -14.61 -19.21
C GLY A 154 -10.27 -13.87 -19.33
N GLU A 155 -11.00 -13.72 -18.22
CA GLU A 155 -12.28 -13.01 -18.15
C GLU A 155 -12.09 -11.55 -17.70
N ASP A 156 -13.04 -10.69 -18.08
CA ASP A 156 -13.09 -9.32 -17.56
C ASP A 156 -13.40 -9.30 -16.07
N VAL A 157 -12.61 -8.54 -15.30
CA VAL A 157 -12.72 -8.51 -13.82
C VAL A 157 -14.08 -8.00 -13.35
N GLN A 158 -14.67 -7.03 -14.04
CA GLN A 158 -15.95 -6.44 -13.64
C GLN A 158 -17.10 -7.41 -13.91
N GLU A 159 -17.08 -8.10 -15.04
CA GLU A 159 -18.08 -9.12 -15.37
C GLU A 159 -17.96 -10.33 -14.44
N TYR A 160 -16.74 -10.77 -14.16
CA TYR A 160 -16.49 -11.88 -13.25
C TYR A 160 -16.96 -11.55 -11.82
N TYR A 161 -16.69 -10.35 -11.33
CA TYR A 161 -17.19 -9.86 -10.04
C TYR A 161 -18.71 -9.85 -9.97
N LYS A 162 -19.39 -9.35 -11.02
CA LYS A 162 -20.86 -9.35 -11.10
C LYS A 162 -21.43 -10.77 -11.07
N LYS A 163 -20.84 -11.72 -11.80
CA LYS A 163 -21.26 -13.12 -11.76
C LYS A 163 -21.23 -13.70 -10.33
N LEU A 164 -20.18 -13.39 -9.55
CA LEU A 164 -20.02 -13.90 -8.20
C LEU A 164 -20.91 -13.21 -7.16
N THR A 165 -21.24 -11.93 -7.37
CA THR A 165 -22.01 -11.13 -6.40
C THR A 165 -23.50 -11.07 -6.70
N THR A 166 -23.93 -11.42 -7.91
CA THR A 166 -25.35 -11.50 -8.25
C THR A 166 -25.87 -12.85 -7.77
N PRO A 167 -26.82 -12.92 -6.81
CA PRO A 167 -27.40 -14.18 -6.41
C PRO A 167 -28.09 -14.81 -7.63
N GLU A 168 -27.73 -16.05 -7.91
CA GLU A 168 -28.35 -16.87 -8.95
C GLU A 168 -29.85 -16.96 -8.66
N LYS A 169 -30.67 -16.37 -9.54
CA LYS A 169 -32.13 -16.24 -9.38
C LYS A 169 -32.87 -17.56 -9.68
N ASP A 170 -32.13 -18.62 -9.98
CA ASP A 170 -32.66 -19.93 -10.31
C ASP A 170 -32.27 -20.97 -9.25
N GLY A 171 -32.83 -20.83 -8.05
CA GLY A 171 -33.05 -21.99 -7.21
C GLY A 171 -34.23 -22.79 -7.77
N PRO A 172 -34.13 -24.13 -7.93
CA PRO A 172 -35.27 -24.93 -8.39
C PRO A 172 -36.43 -24.72 -7.43
N ASP A 173 -37.62 -24.36 -7.98
CA ASP A 173 -38.89 -24.39 -7.27
C ASP A 173 -39.08 -25.78 -6.65
N ILE A 174 -38.74 -25.91 -5.37
CA ILE A 174 -39.14 -27.06 -4.60
C ILE A 174 -40.62 -26.89 -4.31
N LEU A 175 -41.43 -27.38 -5.24
CA LEU A 175 -42.85 -27.63 -5.01
C LEU A 175 -42.97 -28.65 -3.86
N VAL A 176 -43.48 -28.18 -2.73
CA VAL A 176 -44.04 -29.00 -1.66
C VAL A 176 -45.51 -29.22 -1.90
#